data_3eeaaf1d500964000135b69897f400e9
#
_entry.id   3eeaaf1d500964000135b69897f400e9
#
_cell.length_a   1.000
_cell.length_b   1.000
_cell.length_c   1.000
_cell.angle_alpha   90.00
_cell.angle_beta   90.00
_cell.angle_gamma   90.00
#
_symmetry.space_group_name_H-M   'P 1'
#
loop_
_entity.id
_entity.type
_entity.pdbx_description
1 polymer ?
#
loop_
_entity_poly.entity_id
_entity_poly.type
_entity_poly.pdbx_seq_one_letter_code
_entity_poly.pdbx_strand_id
1 'polypeptide(L)'
;MSPGNLTHRAAGLGKVAVLMGGHSAEREISLMSGRGVLQALRSRGVDAHAFDPAGQPLCRLKEQGFSRCFIALHGRYGEDGTVQGALELLRIPYTGAGVLASSIAIDKVMTKRVWLAEGLATPQHVALRRGEVDPARLRELPEALGLPLIVKPVREGSSLGLTLVHKPEELQAAVAAAAARDTDVMCEQYVAGDEVTCAVIGSGAAARTLPVIHIVVHGGDYDYQNKYFTDAAEYRVPCDLPAVEVAAVQALSLQAYRVLGCRGWGRVDIMIDGATRKPWLLEINTSPGMTGHSLVPTAARAAGLAYEDLCVQLLADAALDYPPGEEQP
;
A
#
# COMPACT_ATOMS: atom_id res chain seq x y z
N MET A 1 1.37 14.87 -19.80
CA MET A 1 0.07 15.56 -20.08
C MET A 1 0.31 17.06 -19.97
N SER A 2 -0.27 17.89 -20.85
CA SER A 2 -0.08 19.35 -20.76
C SER A 2 -0.91 19.95 -19.60
N PRO A 3 -0.43 21.01 -18.93
CA PRO A 3 -1.11 21.65 -17.77
C PRO A 3 -2.57 22.06 -18.03
N GLY A 4 -2.91 22.44 -19.25
CA GLY A 4 -4.30 22.84 -19.60
C GLY A 4 -5.34 21.72 -19.54
N ASN A 5 -4.92 20.45 -19.58
CA ASN A 5 -5.85 19.31 -19.53
C ASN A 5 -6.26 18.96 -18.08
N LEU A 6 -5.44 19.30 -17.09
CA LEU A 6 -5.70 19.01 -15.67
C LEU A 6 -6.66 20.03 -15.05
N THR A 7 -6.61 21.30 -15.46
CA THR A 7 -7.51 22.35 -14.97
C THR A 7 -8.95 22.09 -15.46
N HIS A 8 -9.14 21.60 -16.68
CA HIS A 8 -10.46 21.17 -17.17
C HIS A 8 -10.99 19.94 -16.44
N ARG A 9 -10.13 19.03 -16.00
CA ARG A 9 -10.53 17.85 -15.21
C ARG A 9 -11.01 18.21 -13.81
N ALA A 10 -10.43 19.24 -13.18
CA ALA A 10 -10.81 19.69 -11.84
C ALA A 10 -12.24 20.26 -11.77
N ALA A 11 -12.69 20.97 -12.83
CA ALA A 11 -13.99 21.64 -12.85
C ALA A 11 -15.22 20.69 -12.86
N GLY A 12 -15.04 19.41 -13.25
CA GLY A 12 -16.12 18.42 -13.36
C GLY A 12 -16.20 17.39 -12.20
N LEU A 13 -15.38 17.55 -11.16
CA LEU A 13 -15.26 16.53 -10.11
C LEU A 13 -16.36 16.59 -9.04
N GLY A 14 -17.13 17.69 -9.00
CA GLY A 14 -18.18 17.91 -8.02
C GLY A 14 -17.65 18.12 -6.60
N LYS A 15 -18.49 17.94 -5.59
CA LYS A 15 -18.11 18.06 -4.19
C LYS A 15 -17.39 16.80 -3.72
N VAL A 16 -16.15 16.94 -3.26
CA VAL A 16 -15.22 15.86 -2.96
C VAL A 16 -15.00 15.72 -1.44
N ALA A 17 -15.14 14.51 -0.92
CA ALA A 17 -14.72 14.17 0.44
C ALA A 17 -13.30 13.61 0.42
N VAL A 18 -12.39 14.19 1.19
CA VAL A 18 -11.09 13.58 1.52
C VAL A 18 -11.28 12.79 2.80
N LEU A 19 -11.36 11.46 2.69
CA LEU A 19 -11.51 10.56 3.83
C LEU A 19 -10.17 10.44 4.54
N MET A 20 -10.08 10.91 5.79
CA MET A 20 -8.85 10.93 6.58
C MET A 20 -9.12 10.73 8.06
N GLY A 21 -8.12 10.31 8.81
CA GLY A 21 -8.26 9.97 10.23
C GLY A 21 -8.68 8.52 10.41
N GLY A 22 -9.97 8.28 10.70
CA GLY A 22 -10.50 6.93 10.92
C GLY A 22 -10.08 6.33 12.27
N HIS A 23 -10.23 5.01 12.40
CA HIS A 23 -10.04 4.29 13.68
C HIS A 23 -8.78 3.41 13.73
N SER A 24 -7.98 3.37 12.66
CA SER A 24 -6.79 2.51 12.62
C SER A 24 -5.64 3.04 13.49
N ALA A 25 -4.65 2.18 13.75
CA ALA A 25 -3.42 2.57 14.44
C ALA A 25 -2.62 3.64 13.66
N GLU A 26 -2.90 3.79 12.35
CA GLU A 26 -2.22 4.74 11.45
C GLU A 26 -2.99 6.08 11.31
N ARG A 27 -3.90 6.38 12.26
CA ARG A 27 -4.74 7.59 12.25
C ARG A 27 -3.95 8.88 12.01
N GLU A 28 -2.84 9.08 12.69
CA GLU A 28 -2.04 10.31 12.59
C GLU A 28 -1.44 10.47 11.19
N ILE A 29 -0.94 9.40 10.59
CA ILE A 29 -0.41 9.41 9.22
C ILE A 29 -1.53 9.69 8.21
N SER A 30 -2.73 9.13 8.46
CA SER A 30 -3.92 9.39 7.65
C SER A 30 -4.33 10.86 7.72
N LEU A 31 -4.32 11.47 8.88
CA LEU A 31 -4.60 12.91 9.05
C LEU A 31 -3.56 13.78 8.35
N MET A 32 -2.27 13.41 8.41
CA MET A 32 -1.20 14.13 7.70
C MET A 32 -1.37 14.02 6.18
N SER A 33 -1.57 12.81 5.66
CA SER A 33 -1.81 12.54 4.24
C SER A 33 -3.04 13.29 3.74
N GLY A 34 -4.16 13.19 4.48
CA GLY A 34 -5.42 13.82 4.11
C GLY A 34 -5.36 15.35 4.08
N ARG A 35 -4.65 15.97 5.04
CA ARG A 35 -4.40 17.43 5.03
C ARG A 35 -3.60 17.87 3.79
N GLY A 36 -2.56 17.12 3.43
CA GLY A 36 -1.77 17.39 2.22
C GLY A 36 -2.62 17.29 0.95
N VAL A 37 -3.36 16.19 0.80
CA VAL A 37 -4.27 15.98 -0.34
C VAL A 37 -5.35 17.07 -0.41
N LEU A 38 -5.96 17.42 0.72
CA LEU A 38 -7.00 18.45 0.79
C LEU A 38 -6.47 19.81 0.31
N GLN A 39 -5.28 20.20 0.77
CA GLN A 39 -4.64 21.43 0.34
C GLN A 39 -4.29 21.40 -1.16
N ALA A 40 -3.75 20.28 -1.64
CA ALA A 40 -3.39 20.10 -3.04
C ALA A 40 -4.61 20.19 -3.97
N LEU A 41 -5.70 19.51 -3.64
CA LEU A 41 -6.94 19.55 -4.42
C LEU A 41 -7.54 20.96 -4.46
N ARG A 42 -7.61 21.65 -3.31
CA ARG A 42 -8.10 23.03 -3.21
C ARG A 42 -7.26 24.02 -4.01
N SER A 43 -5.93 23.86 -4.02
CA SER A 43 -5.03 24.72 -4.81
C SER A 43 -5.25 24.58 -6.33
N ARG A 44 -5.85 23.47 -6.77
CA ARG A 44 -6.25 23.21 -8.16
C ARG A 44 -7.73 23.53 -8.41
N GLY A 45 -8.45 24.19 -7.47
CA GLY A 45 -9.82 24.61 -7.64
C GLY A 45 -10.88 23.53 -7.43
N VAL A 46 -10.50 22.37 -6.86
CA VAL A 46 -11.46 21.30 -6.52
C VAL A 46 -12.21 21.67 -5.25
N ASP A 47 -13.54 21.50 -5.24
CA ASP A 47 -14.40 21.68 -4.06
C ASP A 47 -14.22 20.50 -3.08
N ALA A 48 -13.07 20.48 -2.39
CA ALA A 48 -12.65 19.40 -1.52
C ALA A 48 -12.85 19.72 -0.04
N HIS A 49 -13.37 18.76 0.72
CA HIS A 49 -13.67 18.87 2.16
C HIS A 49 -13.11 17.69 2.93
N ALA A 50 -12.65 17.96 4.15
CA ALA A 50 -12.24 16.91 5.08
C ALA A 50 -13.45 16.10 5.56
N PHE A 51 -13.29 14.79 5.64
CA PHE A 51 -14.26 13.87 6.21
C PHE A 51 -13.55 12.82 7.06
N ASP A 52 -13.81 12.83 8.37
CA ASP A 52 -13.24 11.85 9.29
C ASP A 52 -14.32 10.84 9.72
N PRO A 53 -14.22 9.56 9.29
CA PRO A 53 -15.17 8.52 9.65
C PRO A 53 -15.23 8.20 11.17
N ALA A 54 -14.22 8.60 11.94
CA ALA A 54 -14.26 8.46 13.39
C ALA A 54 -15.21 9.47 14.05
N GLY A 55 -15.45 10.62 13.42
CA GLY A 55 -16.31 11.67 13.94
C GLY A 55 -17.75 11.64 13.39
N GLN A 56 -17.97 10.97 12.24
CA GLN A 56 -19.28 10.88 11.61
C GLN A 56 -19.42 9.64 10.71
N PRO A 57 -20.63 9.03 10.63
CA PRO A 57 -20.82 7.82 9.83
C PRO A 57 -20.76 8.11 8.32
N LEU A 58 -20.30 7.14 7.54
CA LEU A 58 -20.11 7.26 6.08
C LEU A 58 -21.41 7.57 5.31
N CYS A 59 -22.58 7.18 5.81
CA CYS A 59 -23.87 7.52 5.16
C CYS A 59 -24.09 9.04 5.02
N ARG A 60 -23.50 9.85 5.89
CA ARG A 60 -23.54 11.32 5.81
C ARG A 60 -22.91 11.87 4.53
N LEU A 61 -22.04 11.12 3.87
CA LEU A 61 -21.48 11.54 2.57
C LEU A 61 -22.57 11.85 1.55
N LYS A 62 -23.57 10.97 1.45
CA LYS A 62 -24.73 11.15 0.55
C LYS A 62 -25.57 12.36 0.95
N GLU A 63 -25.91 12.45 2.24
CA GLU A 63 -26.73 13.53 2.80
C GLU A 63 -26.08 14.91 2.63
N GLN A 64 -24.75 14.98 2.73
CA GLN A 64 -23.98 16.20 2.54
C GLN A 64 -23.67 16.51 1.06
N GLY A 65 -24.16 15.70 0.12
CA GLY A 65 -24.04 15.93 -1.31
C GLY A 65 -22.65 15.66 -1.89
N PHE A 66 -21.85 14.81 -1.24
CA PHE A 66 -20.58 14.39 -1.81
C PHE A 66 -20.79 13.47 -3.00
N SER A 67 -20.13 13.78 -4.10
CA SER A 67 -20.20 13.03 -5.36
C SER A 67 -19.00 12.12 -5.60
N ARG A 68 -17.91 12.29 -4.84
CA ARG A 68 -16.65 11.57 -5.03
C ARG A 68 -15.82 11.56 -3.73
N CYS A 69 -15.04 10.50 -3.53
CA CYS A 69 -14.15 10.39 -2.38
C CYS A 69 -12.68 10.22 -2.80
N PHE A 70 -11.79 10.96 -2.14
CA PHE A 70 -10.37 10.63 -2.10
C PHE A 70 -10.09 9.86 -0.80
N ILE A 71 -9.65 8.61 -0.90
CA ILE A 71 -9.30 7.79 0.26
C ILE A 71 -7.85 8.12 0.65
N ALA A 72 -7.67 8.74 1.82
CA ALA A 72 -6.39 8.96 2.48
C ALA A 72 -6.36 8.27 3.86
N LEU A 73 -7.24 7.29 4.05
CA LEU A 73 -7.24 6.40 5.20
C LEU A 73 -6.16 5.31 5.00
N HIS A 74 -5.56 4.86 6.11
CA HIS A 74 -4.54 3.82 6.11
C HIS A 74 -4.93 2.70 7.07
N GLY A 75 -4.41 1.49 6.81
CA GLY A 75 -4.65 0.30 7.63
C GLY A 75 -6.10 -0.17 7.62
N ARG A 76 -6.52 -0.79 8.72
CA ARG A 76 -7.87 -1.36 8.87
C ARG A 76 -8.94 -0.31 8.66
N TYR A 77 -10.05 -0.70 8.03
CA TYR A 77 -11.17 0.13 7.59
C TYR A 77 -10.83 1.14 6.50
N GLY A 78 -9.55 1.36 6.17
CA GLY A 78 -9.11 2.31 5.14
C GLY A 78 -8.68 1.64 3.84
N GLU A 79 -7.91 0.55 3.94
CA GLU A 79 -7.34 -0.13 2.78
C GLU A 79 -7.61 -1.65 2.75
N ASP A 80 -8.60 -2.11 3.52
CA ASP A 80 -8.98 -3.52 3.65
C ASP A 80 -10.26 -3.93 2.90
N GLY A 81 -10.81 -3.04 2.08
CA GLY A 81 -12.06 -3.25 1.37
C GLY A 81 -13.30 -2.74 2.11
N THR A 82 -13.20 -2.43 3.41
CA THR A 82 -14.36 -2.05 4.23
C THR A 82 -14.96 -0.70 3.81
N VAL A 83 -14.13 0.35 3.74
CA VAL A 83 -14.60 1.68 3.28
C VAL A 83 -14.97 1.64 1.80
N GLN A 84 -14.26 0.88 0.99
CA GLN A 84 -14.55 0.69 -0.43
C GLN A 84 -15.94 0.08 -0.61
N GLY A 85 -16.26 -1.00 0.12
CA GLY A 85 -17.59 -1.62 0.09
C GLY A 85 -18.72 -0.70 0.53
N ALA A 86 -18.48 0.13 1.55
CA ALA A 86 -19.45 1.15 1.95
C ALA A 86 -19.69 2.20 0.85
N LEU A 87 -18.62 2.63 0.16
CA LEU A 87 -18.72 3.58 -0.95
C LEU A 87 -19.40 2.99 -2.19
N GLU A 88 -19.19 1.69 -2.47
CA GLU A 88 -19.95 0.96 -3.51
C GLU A 88 -21.45 1.00 -3.23
N LEU A 89 -21.88 0.65 -2.00
CA LEU A 89 -23.29 0.69 -1.60
C LEU A 89 -23.87 2.10 -1.64
N LEU A 90 -23.08 3.11 -1.30
CA LEU A 90 -23.46 4.52 -1.41
C LEU A 90 -23.43 5.05 -2.86
N ARG A 91 -22.87 4.26 -3.81
CA ARG A 91 -22.66 4.68 -5.19
C ARG A 91 -21.87 5.99 -5.30
N ILE A 92 -20.80 6.11 -4.52
CA ILE A 92 -19.89 7.26 -4.53
C ILE A 92 -18.54 6.79 -5.05
N PRO A 93 -18.11 7.19 -6.25
CA PRO A 93 -16.80 6.86 -6.80
C PRO A 93 -15.66 7.26 -5.87
N TYR A 94 -14.59 6.44 -5.81
CA TYR A 94 -13.49 6.64 -4.89
C TYR A 94 -12.13 6.33 -5.56
N THR A 95 -11.08 6.93 -5.01
CA THR A 95 -9.70 6.71 -5.46
C THR A 95 -9.16 5.37 -5.00
N GLY A 96 -8.26 4.78 -5.79
CA GLY A 96 -7.51 3.59 -5.41
C GLY A 96 -8.21 2.28 -5.80
N ALA A 97 -7.72 1.19 -5.23
CA ALA A 97 -8.18 -0.16 -5.52
C ALA A 97 -9.62 -0.41 -5.06
N GLY A 98 -10.30 -1.31 -5.75
CA GLY A 98 -11.66 -1.74 -5.41
C GLY A 98 -11.71 -2.68 -4.20
N VAL A 99 -12.91 -3.17 -3.89
CA VAL A 99 -13.16 -3.98 -2.68
C VAL A 99 -12.29 -5.22 -2.64
N LEU A 100 -12.33 -6.05 -3.70
CA LEU A 100 -11.61 -7.32 -3.73
C LEU A 100 -10.09 -7.12 -3.66
N ALA A 101 -9.56 -6.22 -4.49
CA ALA A 101 -8.13 -5.94 -4.54
C ALA A 101 -7.61 -5.40 -3.20
N SER A 102 -8.32 -4.49 -2.55
CA SER A 102 -7.98 -3.98 -1.22
C SER A 102 -7.99 -5.08 -0.17
N SER A 103 -9.03 -5.93 -0.16
CA SER A 103 -9.16 -7.03 0.81
C SER A 103 -8.08 -8.10 0.66
N ILE A 104 -7.63 -8.37 -0.58
CA ILE A 104 -6.50 -9.29 -0.80
C ILE A 104 -5.19 -8.61 -0.42
N ALA A 105 -4.99 -7.37 -0.83
CA ALA A 105 -3.71 -6.65 -0.66
C ALA A 105 -3.34 -6.45 0.82
N ILE A 106 -4.30 -6.17 1.70
CA ILE A 106 -4.04 -6.02 3.14
C ILE A 106 -3.59 -7.33 3.79
N ASP A 107 -4.05 -8.49 3.27
CA ASP A 107 -3.68 -9.81 3.75
C ASP A 107 -2.45 -10.34 2.99
N LYS A 108 -1.27 -10.20 3.62
CA LYS A 108 0.01 -10.60 3.00
C LYS A 108 0.04 -12.06 2.56
N VAL A 109 -0.63 -12.95 3.31
CA VAL A 109 -0.69 -14.38 2.97
C VAL A 109 -1.54 -14.62 1.73
N MET A 110 -2.71 -13.97 1.65
CA MET A 110 -3.58 -14.08 0.47
C MET A 110 -2.93 -13.44 -0.76
N THR A 111 -2.31 -12.28 -0.61
CA THR A 111 -1.55 -11.62 -1.67
C THR A 111 -0.47 -12.54 -2.25
N LYS A 112 0.36 -13.13 -1.38
CA LYS A 112 1.42 -14.05 -1.81
C LYS A 112 0.88 -15.32 -2.47
N ARG A 113 -0.26 -15.85 -2.00
CA ARG A 113 -0.92 -16.99 -2.65
C ARG A 113 -1.36 -16.67 -4.08
N VAL A 114 -1.95 -15.50 -4.30
CA VAL A 114 -2.32 -15.05 -5.65
C VAL A 114 -1.09 -14.88 -6.51
N TRP A 115 -0.05 -14.21 -6.02
CA TRP A 115 1.20 -14.03 -6.75
C TRP A 115 1.86 -15.36 -7.13
N LEU A 116 1.92 -16.31 -6.21
CA LEU A 116 2.47 -17.65 -6.48
C LEU A 116 1.66 -18.41 -7.53
N ALA A 117 0.33 -18.32 -7.48
CA ALA A 117 -0.54 -18.94 -8.47
C ALA A 117 -0.32 -18.36 -9.89
N GLU A 118 0.07 -17.10 -9.98
CA GLU A 118 0.41 -16.39 -11.22
C GLU A 118 1.92 -16.49 -11.58
N GLY A 119 2.68 -17.31 -10.85
CA GLY A 119 4.10 -17.53 -11.11
C GLY A 119 5.03 -16.38 -10.71
N LEU A 120 4.55 -15.43 -9.87
CA LEU A 120 5.35 -14.30 -9.42
C LEU A 120 6.21 -14.68 -8.21
N ALA A 121 7.44 -14.18 -8.20
CA ALA A 121 8.40 -14.50 -7.16
C ALA A 121 8.12 -13.73 -5.85
N THR A 122 7.91 -14.47 -4.77
CA THR A 122 7.80 -13.96 -3.41
C THR A 122 8.52 -14.91 -2.44
N PRO A 123 9.12 -14.44 -1.33
CA PRO A 123 9.84 -15.32 -0.41
C PRO A 123 8.94 -16.44 0.14
N GLN A 124 9.56 -17.58 0.44
CA GLN A 124 8.84 -18.69 1.09
C GLN A 124 8.26 -18.22 2.43
N HIS A 125 7.06 -18.67 2.75
CA HIS A 125 6.40 -18.26 3.98
C HIS A 125 5.50 -19.35 4.55
N VAL A 126 5.29 -19.29 5.86
CA VAL A 126 4.36 -20.14 6.61
C VAL A 126 3.40 -19.23 7.36
N ALA A 127 2.10 -19.46 7.18
CA ALA A 127 1.05 -18.78 7.94
C ALA A 127 0.73 -19.57 9.21
N LEU A 128 0.71 -18.89 10.35
CA LEU A 128 0.29 -19.41 11.65
C LEU A 128 -1.01 -18.74 12.04
N ARG A 129 -2.09 -19.51 12.13
CA ARG A 129 -3.40 -19.00 12.57
C ARG A 129 -3.51 -19.03 14.09
N ARG A 130 -4.34 -18.15 14.62
CA ARG A 130 -4.63 -18.12 16.05
C ARG A 130 -5.16 -19.50 16.52
N GLY A 131 -4.50 -20.08 17.55
CA GLY A 131 -4.83 -21.42 18.04
C GLY A 131 -4.10 -22.57 17.35
N GLU A 132 -3.40 -22.32 16.24
CA GLU A 132 -2.56 -23.32 15.54
C GLU A 132 -1.07 -23.19 15.88
N VAL A 133 -0.73 -22.30 16.81
CA VAL A 133 0.66 -22.09 17.26
C VAL A 133 1.03 -23.19 18.26
N ASP A 134 1.53 -24.29 17.71
CA ASP A 134 2.06 -25.43 18.46
C ASP A 134 3.59 -25.29 18.57
N PRO A 135 4.20 -25.51 19.76
CA PRO A 135 5.65 -25.52 19.91
C PRO A 135 6.39 -26.50 18.98
N ALA A 136 5.75 -27.61 18.57
CA ALA A 136 6.31 -28.51 17.57
C ALA A 136 6.44 -27.83 16.21
N ARG A 137 5.39 -27.16 15.76
CA ARG A 137 5.38 -26.42 14.49
C ARG A 137 6.38 -25.26 14.47
N LEU A 138 6.57 -24.57 15.58
CA LEU A 138 7.61 -23.53 15.66
C LEU A 138 9.02 -24.08 15.48
N ARG A 139 9.29 -25.30 15.93
CA ARG A 139 10.61 -25.94 15.76
C ARG A 139 10.93 -26.32 14.30
N GLU A 140 9.91 -26.49 13.47
CA GLU A 140 10.07 -26.84 12.04
C GLU A 140 10.36 -25.62 11.17
N LEU A 141 10.04 -24.41 11.63
CA LEU A 141 10.18 -23.18 10.83
C LEU A 141 11.63 -22.88 10.38
N PRO A 142 12.67 -23.04 11.22
CA PRO A 142 14.05 -22.81 10.81
C PRO A 142 14.52 -23.76 9.71
N GLU A 143 14.03 -25.01 9.72
CA GLU A 143 14.34 -25.99 8.67
C GLU A 143 13.61 -25.63 7.35
N ALA A 144 12.35 -25.19 7.46
CA ALA A 144 11.54 -24.85 6.29
C ALA A 144 11.93 -23.53 5.63
N LEU A 145 12.30 -22.50 6.40
CA LEU A 145 12.49 -21.12 5.92
C LEU A 145 13.94 -20.64 5.97
N GLY A 146 14.80 -21.35 6.72
CA GLY A 146 16.16 -20.90 7.04
C GLY A 146 16.18 -19.86 8.17
N LEU A 147 17.40 -19.52 8.61
CA LEU A 147 17.66 -18.41 9.52
C LEU A 147 18.69 -17.46 8.90
N PRO A 148 18.56 -16.15 9.11
CA PRO A 148 17.47 -15.49 9.83
C PRO A 148 16.14 -15.57 9.06
N LEU A 149 15.00 -15.42 9.78
CA LEU A 149 13.67 -15.34 9.21
C LEU A 149 12.88 -14.15 9.77
N ILE A 150 11.87 -13.70 9.05
CA ILE A 150 10.99 -12.61 9.46
C ILE A 150 9.72 -13.19 10.08
N VAL A 151 9.32 -12.67 11.23
CA VAL A 151 8.00 -12.90 11.85
C VAL A 151 7.23 -11.58 11.86
N LYS A 152 6.00 -11.57 11.32
CA LYS A 152 5.18 -10.35 11.23
C LYS A 152 3.69 -10.66 11.27
N PRO A 153 2.85 -9.70 11.73
CA PRO A 153 1.40 -9.79 11.58
C PRO A 153 1.01 -9.81 10.10
N VAL A 154 -0.09 -10.49 9.78
CA VAL A 154 -0.53 -10.64 8.38
C VAL A 154 -1.10 -9.34 7.81
N ARG A 155 -1.89 -8.58 8.62
CA ARG A 155 -2.71 -7.44 8.15
C ARG A 155 -2.33 -6.10 8.77
N GLU A 156 -1.14 -5.99 9.34
CA GLU A 156 -0.62 -4.72 9.86
C GLU A 156 0.38 -4.10 8.89
N GLY A 157 0.36 -2.77 8.79
CA GLY A 157 1.29 -1.98 7.99
C GLY A 157 2.51 -1.48 8.78
N SER A 158 3.34 -0.66 8.11
CA SER A 158 4.39 0.16 8.75
C SER A 158 5.39 -0.62 9.62
N SER A 159 5.68 -1.87 9.29
CA SER A 159 6.59 -2.75 10.05
C SER A 159 6.20 -2.97 11.52
N LEU A 160 4.96 -2.66 11.91
CA LEU A 160 4.46 -2.85 13.28
C LEU A 160 4.40 -4.34 13.62
N GLY A 161 5.16 -4.76 14.65
CA GLY A 161 5.21 -6.15 15.09
C GLY A 161 6.06 -7.07 14.23
N LEU A 162 6.87 -6.52 13.30
CA LEU A 162 7.87 -7.26 12.55
C LEU A 162 9.08 -7.56 13.46
N THR A 163 9.56 -8.79 13.41
CA THR A 163 10.77 -9.24 14.13
C THR A 163 11.66 -10.05 13.20
N LEU A 164 12.93 -9.67 13.10
CA LEU A 164 13.98 -10.48 12.48
C LEU A 164 14.50 -11.47 13.52
N VAL A 165 14.33 -12.77 13.25
CA VAL A 165 14.68 -13.88 14.14
C VAL A 165 15.98 -14.51 13.66
N HIS A 166 17.02 -14.47 14.47
CA HIS A 166 18.33 -15.05 14.17
C HIS A 166 18.53 -16.44 14.75
N LYS A 167 17.79 -16.79 15.80
CA LYS A 167 17.94 -18.05 16.53
C LYS A 167 16.57 -18.69 16.82
N PRO A 168 16.47 -20.03 16.82
CA PRO A 168 15.21 -20.73 17.08
C PRO A 168 14.54 -20.34 18.40
N GLU A 169 15.32 -20.00 19.42
CA GLU A 169 14.84 -19.66 20.75
C GLU A 169 14.04 -18.35 20.78
N GLU A 170 14.26 -17.46 19.80
CA GLU A 170 13.58 -16.16 19.66
C GLU A 170 12.18 -16.30 19.05
N LEU A 171 11.89 -17.41 18.36
CA LEU A 171 10.65 -17.60 17.59
C LEU A 171 9.38 -17.45 18.41
N GLN A 172 9.35 -18.06 19.62
CA GLN A 172 8.16 -18.02 20.45
C GLN A 172 7.80 -16.58 20.86
N ALA A 173 8.80 -15.79 21.24
CA ALA A 173 8.62 -14.40 21.63
C ALA A 173 8.21 -13.54 20.41
N ALA A 174 8.83 -13.74 19.25
CA ALA A 174 8.51 -13.03 18.01
C ALA A 174 7.07 -13.32 17.56
N VAL A 175 6.65 -14.59 17.57
CA VAL A 175 5.28 -14.98 17.21
C VAL A 175 4.27 -14.41 18.20
N ALA A 176 4.55 -14.41 19.50
CA ALA A 176 3.68 -13.82 20.51
C ALA A 176 3.52 -12.31 20.31
N ALA A 177 4.61 -11.60 20.00
CA ALA A 177 4.58 -10.15 19.71
C ALA A 177 3.74 -9.82 18.46
N ALA A 178 3.88 -10.59 17.38
CA ALA A 178 3.07 -10.43 16.18
C ALA A 178 1.59 -10.78 16.43
N ALA A 179 1.32 -11.86 17.16
CA ALA A 179 -0.03 -12.31 17.52
C ALA A 179 -0.79 -11.35 18.45
N ALA A 180 -0.09 -10.48 19.16
CA ALA A 180 -0.70 -9.42 19.95
C ALA A 180 -1.36 -8.32 19.05
N ARG A 181 -0.97 -8.25 17.77
CA ARG A 181 -1.45 -7.23 16.83
C ARG A 181 -2.43 -7.77 15.80
N ASP A 182 -2.28 -9.03 15.38
CA ASP A 182 -3.19 -9.69 14.43
C ASP A 182 -3.47 -11.12 14.89
N THR A 183 -4.62 -11.65 14.50
CA THR A 183 -5.00 -13.05 14.78
C THR A 183 -4.14 -14.05 14.02
N ASP A 184 -3.58 -13.64 12.88
CA ASP A 184 -2.75 -14.45 12.02
C ASP A 184 -1.33 -13.87 11.94
N VAL A 185 -0.34 -14.76 11.97
CA VAL A 185 1.09 -14.41 11.92
C VAL A 185 1.71 -15.06 10.69
N MET A 186 2.57 -14.34 10.00
CA MET A 186 3.36 -14.86 8.90
C MET A 186 4.83 -14.96 9.31
N CYS A 187 5.40 -16.15 9.13
CA CYS A 187 6.84 -16.39 9.18
C CYS A 187 7.35 -16.48 7.75
N GLU A 188 8.38 -15.73 7.41
CA GLU A 188 8.86 -15.57 6.04
C GLU A 188 10.37 -15.70 5.96
N GLN A 189 10.86 -16.34 4.91
CA GLN A 189 12.28 -16.37 4.58
C GLN A 189 12.82 -14.94 4.47
N TYR A 190 13.92 -14.67 5.17
CA TYR A 190 14.62 -13.39 5.04
C TYR A 190 15.40 -13.35 3.74
N VAL A 191 15.22 -12.29 2.99
CA VAL A 191 15.99 -12.00 1.78
C VAL A 191 16.95 -10.85 2.09
N ALA A 192 18.23 -11.17 2.17
CA ALA A 192 19.26 -10.16 2.36
C ALA A 192 19.58 -9.47 1.03
N GLY A 193 19.60 -8.15 1.00
CA GLY A 193 19.90 -7.39 -0.22
C GLY A 193 19.38 -5.97 -0.18
N ASP A 194 19.02 -5.44 -1.36
CA ASP A 194 18.57 -4.07 -1.52
C ASP A 194 17.04 -3.99 -1.43
N GLU A 195 16.52 -3.11 -0.57
CA GLU A 195 15.09 -2.83 -0.50
C GLU A 195 14.74 -1.75 -1.52
N VAL A 196 13.77 -2.04 -2.38
CA VAL A 196 13.25 -1.10 -3.37
C VAL A 196 11.75 -1.05 -3.34
N THR A 197 11.21 0.09 -3.74
CA THR A 197 9.76 0.24 -3.88
C THR A 197 9.41 0.87 -5.21
N CYS A 198 8.29 0.43 -5.78
CA CYS A 198 7.80 0.91 -7.06
C CYS A 198 6.33 1.27 -6.97
N ALA A 199 6.03 2.55 -7.19
CA ALA A 199 4.66 3.00 -7.30
C ALA A 199 4.08 2.68 -8.70
N VAL A 200 2.81 2.27 -8.72
CA VAL A 200 2.03 2.05 -9.94
C VAL A 200 0.83 2.99 -9.93
N ILE A 201 0.54 3.64 -11.05
CA ILE A 201 -0.63 4.50 -11.22
C ILE A 201 -1.41 4.12 -12.47
N GLY A 202 -2.73 4.34 -12.45
CA GLY A 202 -3.64 3.96 -13.53
C GLY A 202 -4.27 2.59 -13.36
N SER A 203 -4.98 2.11 -14.38
CA SER A 203 -5.80 0.90 -14.31
C SER A 203 -5.68 0.06 -15.57
N GLY A 204 -5.75 -1.27 -15.47
CA GLY A 204 -5.73 -2.20 -16.59
C GLY A 204 -4.53 -1.99 -17.51
N ALA A 205 -4.77 -1.83 -18.82
CA ALA A 205 -3.73 -1.61 -19.83
C ALA A 205 -3.02 -0.25 -19.66
N ALA A 206 -3.71 0.76 -19.10
CA ALA A 206 -3.16 2.10 -18.88
C ALA A 206 -2.32 2.20 -17.58
N ALA A 207 -2.28 1.15 -16.76
CA ALA A 207 -1.45 1.12 -15.57
C ALA A 207 0.04 1.18 -15.94
N ARG A 208 0.78 2.07 -15.27
CA ARG A 208 2.21 2.28 -15.49
C ARG A 208 2.94 2.49 -14.17
N THR A 209 4.21 2.13 -14.14
CA THR A 209 5.10 2.37 -13.01
C THR A 209 5.60 3.81 -12.99
N LEU A 210 5.88 4.31 -11.80
CA LEU A 210 6.71 5.48 -11.56
C LEU A 210 8.18 5.06 -11.36
N PRO A 211 9.13 6.00 -11.31
CA PRO A 211 10.53 5.68 -10.99
C PRO A 211 10.64 4.87 -9.71
N VAL A 212 11.48 3.84 -9.75
CA VAL A 212 11.80 3.00 -8.59
C VAL A 212 12.59 3.82 -7.57
N ILE A 213 12.30 3.61 -6.30
CA ILE A 213 13.01 4.21 -5.18
C ILE A 213 13.84 3.10 -4.51
N HIS A 214 15.13 3.32 -4.34
CA HIS A 214 15.98 2.50 -3.50
C HIS A 214 15.94 3.04 -2.06
N ILE A 215 15.62 2.17 -1.11
CA ILE A 215 15.52 2.48 0.31
C ILE A 215 16.79 2.00 0.99
N VAL A 216 17.64 2.92 1.42
CA VAL A 216 18.91 2.61 2.08
C VAL A 216 18.78 2.94 3.57
N VAL A 217 18.94 1.94 4.42
CA VAL A 217 18.90 2.10 5.88
C VAL A 217 20.32 2.11 6.42
N HIS A 218 20.69 3.18 7.10
CA HIS A 218 22.01 3.32 7.71
C HIS A 218 21.97 2.90 9.19
N GLY A 219 22.54 1.72 9.49
CA GLY A 219 22.83 1.33 10.87
C GLY A 219 21.68 0.80 11.73
N GLY A 220 20.63 0.27 11.14
CA GLY A 220 19.51 -0.30 11.90
C GLY A 220 18.47 -0.96 11.00
N ASP A 221 17.47 -1.57 11.61
CA ASP A 221 16.33 -2.15 10.91
C ASP A 221 15.38 -1.07 10.39
N TYR A 222 14.77 -1.30 9.23
CA TYR A 222 13.74 -0.42 8.65
C TYR A 222 12.42 -0.63 9.41
N ASP A 223 12.33 0.00 10.57
CA ASP A 223 11.14 -0.06 11.42
C ASP A 223 10.22 1.17 11.27
N TYR A 224 9.11 1.18 12.03
CA TYR A 224 8.13 2.28 12.01
C TYR A 224 8.74 3.63 12.40
N GLN A 225 9.65 3.66 13.38
CA GLN A 225 10.29 4.88 13.85
C GLN A 225 11.22 5.46 12.78
N ASN A 226 12.03 4.57 12.14
CA ASN A 226 12.96 4.96 11.10
C ASN A 226 12.25 5.37 9.82
N LYS A 227 11.07 4.80 9.53
CA LYS A 227 10.28 5.10 8.33
C LYS A 227 9.63 6.49 8.34
N TYR A 228 9.21 7.00 9.50
CA TYR A 228 8.37 8.20 9.57
C TYR A 228 8.94 9.33 10.43
N PHE A 229 9.86 9.04 11.35
CA PHE A 229 10.26 9.98 12.41
C PHE A 229 11.78 10.19 12.56
N THR A 230 12.60 9.47 11.80
CA THR A 230 14.06 9.64 11.81
C THR A 230 14.62 9.81 10.41
N ASP A 231 15.83 10.38 10.30
CA ASP A 231 16.58 10.48 9.04
C ASP A 231 17.42 9.22 8.77
N ALA A 232 17.07 8.06 9.39
CA ALA A 232 17.85 6.83 9.26
C ALA A 232 17.66 6.14 7.89
N ALA A 233 16.58 6.45 7.15
CA ALA A 233 16.32 5.94 5.82
C ALA A 233 16.62 6.99 4.75
N GLU A 234 17.53 6.68 3.85
CA GLU A 234 17.82 7.46 2.64
C GLU A 234 17.00 6.91 1.46
N TYR A 235 16.28 7.80 0.76
CA TYR A 235 15.50 7.45 -0.42
C TYR A 235 16.20 7.93 -1.68
N ARG A 236 16.81 7.03 -2.44
CA ARG A 236 17.52 7.35 -3.69
C ARG A 236 16.59 7.29 -4.88
N VAL A 237 16.34 8.47 -5.48
CA VAL A 237 15.49 8.65 -6.67
C VAL A 237 16.16 9.65 -7.60
N PRO A 238 16.49 9.26 -8.85
CA PRO A 238 16.29 7.93 -9.46
C PRO A 238 17.11 6.85 -8.73
N CYS A 239 16.60 5.61 -8.80
CA CYS A 239 17.24 4.44 -8.22
C CYS A 239 18.66 4.27 -8.79
N ASP A 240 19.64 4.03 -7.91
CA ASP A 240 21.05 3.90 -8.23
C ASP A 240 21.51 2.47 -8.60
N LEU A 241 20.53 1.54 -8.70
CA LEU A 241 20.77 0.16 -9.14
C LEU A 241 20.93 0.07 -10.67
N PRO A 242 21.52 -1.03 -11.18
CA PRO A 242 21.64 -1.27 -12.62
C PRO A 242 20.32 -1.19 -13.36
N ALA A 243 20.28 -0.56 -14.55
CA ALA A 243 19.06 -0.33 -15.32
C ALA A 243 18.28 -1.63 -15.62
N VAL A 244 18.95 -2.75 -15.79
CA VAL A 244 18.31 -4.06 -16.00
C VAL A 244 17.53 -4.52 -14.77
N GLU A 245 18.02 -4.27 -13.57
CA GLU A 245 17.37 -4.60 -12.31
C GLU A 245 16.16 -3.67 -12.08
N VAL A 246 16.35 -2.37 -12.34
CA VAL A 246 15.24 -1.38 -12.28
C VAL A 246 14.11 -1.78 -13.23
N ALA A 247 14.42 -2.17 -14.46
CA ALA A 247 13.43 -2.64 -15.42
C ALA A 247 12.71 -3.92 -14.97
N ALA A 248 13.45 -4.86 -14.36
CA ALA A 248 12.87 -6.08 -13.81
C ALA A 248 11.92 -5.79 -12.63
N VAL A 249 12.30 -4.87 -11.72
CA VAL A 249 11.46 -4.40 -10.62
C VAL A 249 10.19 -3.74 -11.13
N GLN A 250 10.30 -2.86 -12.13
CA GLN A 250 9.14 -2.20 -12.74
C GLN A 250 8.18 -3.20 -13.40
N ALA A 251 8.69 -4.14 -14.17
CA ALA A 251 7.88 -5.18 -14.82
C ALA A 251 7.16 -6.05 -13.78
N LEU A 252 7.89 -6.51 -12.75
CA LEU A 252 7.33 -7.33 -11.67
C LEU A 252 6.27 -6.57 -10.87
N SER A 253 6.51 -5.29 -10.53
CA SER A 253 5.56 -4.44 -9.83
C SER A 253 4.26 -4.24 -10.61
N LEU A 254 4.37 -3.98 -11.91
CA LEU A 254 3.21 -3.80 -12.77
C LEU A 254 2.38 -5.09 -12.88
N GLN A 255 3.04 -6.23 -12.98
CA GLN A 255 2.38 -7.53 -13.02
C GLN A 255 1.72 -7.84 -11.67
N ALA A 256 2.42 -7.67 -10.54
CA ALA A 256 1.92 -7.86 -9.20
C ALA A 256 0.66 -7.03 -8.91
N TYR A 257 0.65 -5.78 -9.37
CA TYR A 257 -0.49 -4.86 -9.27
C TYR A 257 -1.69 -5.33 -10.11
N ARG A 258 -1.45 -5.76 -11.36
CA ARG A 258 -2.50 -6.17 -12.30
C ARG A 258 -3.18 -7.46 -11.91
N VAL A 259 -2.43 -8.47 -11.46
CA VAL A 259 -3.00 -9.79 -11.11
C VAL A 259 -3.91 -9.73 -9.88
N LEU A 260 -3.73 -8.72 -9.01
CA LEU A 260 -4.65 -8.46 -7.90
C LEU A 260 -5.88 -7.65 -8.31
N GLY A 261 -5.97 -7.21 -9.56
CA GLY A 261 -7.06 -6.34 -10.01
C GLY A 261 -7.00 -4.92 -9.45
N CYS A 262 -5.81 -4.45 -9.06
CA CYS A 262 -5.64 -3.10 -8.55
C CYS A 262 -5.92 -2.06 -9.63
N ARG A 263 -6.46 -0.90 -9.21
CA ARG A 263 -6.74 0.27 -10.03
C ARG A 263 -6.37 1.56 -9.30
N GLY A 264 -6.32 2.66 -10.05
CA GLY A 264 -6.01 3.98 -9.53
C GLY A 264 -4.55 4.14 -9.19
N TRP A 265 -4.09 3.59 -8.09
CA TRP A 265 -2.72 3.67 -7.63
C TRP A 265 -2.39 2.61 -6.58
N GLY A 266 -1.10 2.39 -6.36
CA GLY A 266 -0.58 1.49 -5.34
C GLY A 266 0.95 1.56 -5.27
N ARG A 267 1.54 0.90 -4.27
CA ARG A 267 2.98 0.81 -4.09
C ARG A 267 3.37 -0.64 -3.80
N VAL A 268 4.30 -1.16 -4.56
CA VAL A 268 4.82 -2.53 -4.44
C VAL A 268 6.20 -2.47 -3.80
N ASP A 269 6.38 -3.19 -2.70
CA ASP A 269 7.63 -3.25 -1.95
C ASP A 269 8.34 -4.56 -2.27
N ILE A 270 9.64 -4.50 -2.57
CA ILE A 270 10.44 -5.57 -3.19
C ILE A 270 11.82 -5.63 -2.54
N MET A 271 12.31 -6.85 -2.28
CA MET A 271 13.73 -7.09 -2.01
C MET A 271 14.43 -7.60 -3.25
N ILE A 272 15.59 -7.04 -3.55
CA ILE A 272 16.53 -7.60 -4.55
C ILE A 272 17.58 -8.40 -3.80
N ASP A 273 17.56 -9.70 -4.01
CA ASP A 273 18.50 -10.64 -3.37
C ASP A 273 19.96 -10.25 -3.68
N GLY A 274 20.76 -10.08 -2.65
CA GLY A 274 22.14 -9.58 -2.76
C GLY A 274 23.07 -10.52 -3.51
N ALA A 275 22.81 -11.83 -3.49
CA ALA A 275 23.64 -12.83 -4.14
C ALA A 275 23.20 -13.12 -5.59
N THR A 276 21.88 -13.28 -5.79
CA THR A 276 21.32 -13.71 -7.09
C THR A 276 20.81 -12.55 -7.93
N ARG A 277 20.67 -11.37 -7.34
CA ARG A 277 20.07 -10.15 -7.93
C ARG A 277 18.63 -10.34 -8.41
N LYS A 278 17.95 -11.37 -7.92
CA LYS A 278 16.56 -11.67 -8.22
C LYS A 278 15.63 -10.79 -7.38
N PRO A 279 14.62 -10.11 -7.98
CA PRO A 279 13.63 -9.38 -7.22
C PRO A 279 12.58 -10.32 -6.61
N TRP A 280 12.17 -10.04 -5.36
CA TRP A 280 11.20 -10.78 -4.57
C TRP A 280 10.13 -9.84 -4.05
N LEU A 281 8.87 -10.09 -4.40
CA LEU A 281 7.71 -9.31 -3.92
C LEU A 281 7.50 -9.50 -2.42
N LEU A 282 7.42 -8.41 -1.67
CA LEU A 282 7.12 -8.45 -0.24
C LEU A 282 5.65 -8.20 0.04
N GLU A 283 5.15 -7.06 -0.40
CA GLU A 283 3.76 -6.62 -0.19
C GLU A 283 3.34 -5.58 -1.23
N ILE A 284 2.05 -5.30 -1.29
CA ILE A 284 1.47 -4.20 -2.05
C ILE A 284 0.57 -3.37 -1.14
N ASN A 285 0.72 -2.03 -1.21
CA ASN A 285 -0.08 -1.07 -0.47
C ASN A 285 -1.05 -0.39 -1.44
N THR A 286 -2.35 -0.51 -1.22
CA THR A 286 -3.40 0.03 -2.10
C THR A 286 -3.89 1.42 -1.73
N SER A 287 -3.52 1.92 -0.54
CA SER A 287 -3.69 3.32 -0.11
C SER A 287 -2.40 3.83 0.54
N PRO A 288 -1.27 3.90 -0.21
CA PRO A 288 0.01 4.30 0.33
C PRO A 288 -0.01 5.75 0.81
N GLY A 289 0.86 6.09 1.78
CA GLY A 289 0.97 7.43 2.35
C GLY A 289 1.08 8.55 1.32
N MET A 290 0.42 9.66 1.59
CA MET A 290 0.35 10.85 0.73
C MET A 290 0.86 12.11 1.43
N THR A 291 1.77 11.98 2.39
CA THR A 291 2.49 13.15 2.92
C THR A 291 3.52 13.66 1.90
N GLY A 292 4.02 14.87 2.06
CA GLY A 292 5.03 15.44 1.14
C GLY A 292 6.34 14.63 1.05
N HIS A 293 6.62 13.77 2.03
CA HIS A 293 7.80 12.89 2.09
C HIS A 293 7.47 11.42 1.76
N SER A 294 6.20 11.10 1.51
CA SER A 294 5.79 9.74 1.17
C SER A 294 6.35 9.29 -0.18
N LEU A 295 6.57 7.98 -0.32
CA LEU A 295 7.30 7.38 -1.44
C LEU A 295 6.59 7.59 -2.78
N VAL A 296 5.25 7.50 -2.84
CA VAL A 296 4.50 7.71 -4.11
C VAL A 296 4.60 9.17 -4.59
N PRO A 297 4.36 10.20 -3.76
CA PRO A 297 4.65 11.59 -4.13
C PRO A 297 6.10 11.83 -4.55
N THR A 298 7.05 11.19 -3.89
CA THR A 298 8.48 11.31 -4.21
C THR A 298 8.79 10.72 -5.59
N ALA A 299 8.28 9.51 -5.89
CA ALA A 299 8.42 8.89 -7.21
C ALA A 299 7.72 9.73 -8.32
N ALA A 300 6.53 10.27 -8.03
CA ALA A 300 5.80 11.12 -8.96
C ALA A 300 6.59 12.40 -9.31
N ARG A 301 7.17 13.04 -8.29
CA ARG A 301 8.01 14.24 -8.49
C ARG A 301 9.24 13.93 -9.33
N ALA A 302 9.90 12.79 -9.11
CA ALA A 302 11.01 12.34 -9.93
C ALA A 302 10.61 12.06 -11.39
N ALA A 303 9.34 11.70 -11.64
CA ALA A 303 8.75 11.58 -12.98
C ALA A 303 8.28 12.93 -13.58
N GLY A 304 8.52 14.06 -12.93
CA GLY A 304 8.06 15.38 -13.37
C GLY A 304 6.57 15.66 -13.11
N LEU A 305 5.89 14.86 -12.26
CA LEU A 305 4.50 15.04 -11.89
C LEU A 305 4.43 15.74 -10.52
N ALA A 306 3.93 16.97 -10.49
CA ALA A 306 3.76 17.72 -9.25
C ALA A 306 2.75 17.03 -8.32
N TYR A 307 2.90 17.24 -7.01
CA TYR A 307 2.04 16.61 -6.00
C TYR A 307 0.56 16.93 -6.20
N GLU A 308 0.26 18.19 -6.50
CA GLU A 308 -1.11 18.65 -6.76
C GLU A 308 -1.70 17.98 -8.00
N ASP A 309 -0.89 17.82 -9.04
CA ASP A 309 -1.31 17.20 -10.29
C ASP A 309 -1.51 15.68 -10.12
N LEU A 310 -0.68 15.03 -9.31
CA LEU A 310 -0.88 13.65 -8.89
C LEU A 310 -2.23 13.50 -8.16
N CYS A 311 -2.53 14.34 -7.17
CA CYS A 311 -3.79 14.28 -6.42
C CYS A 311 -5.01 14.46 -7.33
N VAL A 312 -4.97 15.41 -8.28
CA VAL A 312 -6.06 15.63 -9.25
C VAL A 312 -6.19 14.44 -10.20
N GLN A 313 -5.06 13.89 -10.69
CA GLN A 313 -5.10 12.72 -11.56
C GLN A 313 -5.72 11.52 -10.86
N LEU A 314 -5.28 11.19 -9.64
CA LEU A 314 -5.85 10.09 -8.86
C LEU A 314 -7.34 10.28 -8.60
N LEU A 315 -7.76 11.51 -8.26
CA LEU A 315 -9.16 11.81 -8.03
C LEU A 315 -10.00 11.73 -9.33
N ALA A 316 -9.46 12.16 -10.45
CA ALA A 316 -10.14 12.05 -11.75
C ALA A 316 -10.35 10.59 -12.19
N ASP A 317 -9.44 9.69 -11.77
CA ASP A 317 -9.51 8.25 -12.04
C ASP A 317 -10.37 7.50 -11.00
N ALA A 318 -11.01 8.21 -10.04
CA ALA A 318 -11.91 7.61 -9.06
C ALA A 318 -13.10 6.94 -9.75
N ALA A 319 -13.40 5.71 -9.36
CA ALA A 319 -14.42 4.88 -9.98
C ALA A 319 -15.13 3.99 -8.94
N LEU A 320 -16.22 3.38 -9.37
CA LEU A 320 -16.84 2.24 -8.71
C LEU A 320 -16.37 0.95 -9.40
N ASP A 321 -16.39 -0.19 -8.70
CA ASP A 321 -16.13 -1.50 -9.30
C ASP A 321 -17.29 -1.91 -10.22
N TYR A 322 -18.51 -1.47 -9.87
CA TYR A 322 -19.73 -1.71 -10.64
C TYR A 322 -20.44 -0.37 -10.94
N PRO A 323 -20.10 0.33 -12.04
CA PRO A 323 -20.72 1.59 -12.39
C PRO A 323 -22.21 1.41 -12.70
N PRO A 324 -23.07 2.40 -12.34
CA PRO A 324 -24.50 2.37 -12.67
C PRO A 324 -24.69 2.33 -14.20
N GLY A 325 -25.43 1.38 -14.73
CA GLY A 325 -25.73 1.24 -16.16
C GLY A 325 -25.18 -0.03 -16.82
N GLU A 326 -24.28 -0.75 -16.17
CA GLU A 326 -23.95 -2.13 -16.54
C GLU A 326 -24.87 -3.10 -15.76
N GLU A 327 -26.18 -3.02 -16.04
CA GLU A 327 -27.08 -4.12 -15.67
C GLU A 327 -26.60 -5.35 -16.44
N GLN A 328 -26.14 -6.36 -15.70
CA GLN A 328 -25.77 -7.64 -16.26
C GLN A 328 -27.01 -8.26 -16.93
N PRO A 329 -26.85 -8.90 -18.08
CA PRO A 329 -27.93 -9.63 -18.75
C PRO A 329 -28.45 -10.78 -17.90
#